data_7ba3dab6eff053c266b1ab1bf2b49c03
#
_entry.id   7ba3dab6eff053c266b1ab1bf2b49c03
#
_cell.length_a   1.000
_cell.length_b   1.000
_cell.length_c   1.000
_cell.angle_alpha   90.00
_cell.angle_beta   90.00
_cell.angle_gamma   90.00
#
_symmetry.space_group_name_H-M   'P 1'
#
loop_
_entity.id
_entity.type
_entity.pdbx_description
1 polymer ?
#
loop_
_entity_poly.entity_id
_entity_poly.type
_entity_poly.pdbx_seq_one_letter_code
_entity_poly.pdbx_strand_id
1 'polypeptide(L)'
;MGQFGTARVRLDADQHFSLKNSQLDLLVPVFDRDDTLVFTQGSLHRTDDRTQANLGAGVRWFNDGWMLGGNTFLDYDLSRQHTRLGIGVEYWRDFMKLGANSYLQLSNWKDSPDFSDYKERPANGWDIRAQGWLPALPQLGGKLTYEQYYGDEVGLFGKDHRQKDPHAFTAGIEYTPVPLVTLRAEQRQGKDGENDTRFGVDFRYQLGAPWQQQVDPGAVQAMRSLAGSRHDLVERNNNIVLEYRKKETIRLHAASLVTGYAGEKKSLGVSVNSTHGLDRIDWSAPALLAAGGKIVQDGPQAYSVVLPTYQYAPGINNYTVSGVAVDKKGNRSNTSETQVSVRAPEINKGNSTFTPLDSMLVADGKSTQHLTLSVRDAQGNAVDVPVSEISIDTGNLKSASVSSPVKKAIGEFEVTVTAGVDEEIVTLTPSVSGVKLDTARVAINKAFPSSVNSTFAHRRRVSRRTTPRPRR
;
A
#
# COMPACT_ATOMS: atom_id res chain seq x y z
N MET A 1 -26.72 1.42 -61.40
CA MET A 1 -25.86 0.36 -60.84
C MET A 1 -25.75 0.59 -59.33
N GLY A 2 -26.06 -0.41 -58.55
CA GLY A 2 -25.97 -0.25 -57.10
C GLY A 2 -24.52 -0.02 -56.61
N GLN A 3 -24.37 0.82 -55.59
CA GLN A 3 -23.11 0.97 -54.90
C GLN A 3 -22.85 -0.27 -54.06
N PHE A 4 -21.66 -0.82 -54.09
CA PHE A 4 -21.30 -2.07 -53.41
C PHE A 4 -20.50 -1.86 -52.13
N GLY A 5 -20.37 -0.61 -51.68
CA GLY A 5 -19.61 -0.25 -50.48
C GLY A 5 -18.47 0.74 -50.72
N THR A 6 -17.60 0.87 -49.74
CA THR A 6 -16.49 1.82 -49.77
C THR A 6 -15.19 1.18 -49.29
N ALA A 7 -14.12 1.33 -50.05
CA ALA A 7 -12.77 1.00 -49.64
C ALA A 7 -11.99 2.29 -49.38
N ARG A 8 -11.11 2.30 -48.39
CA ARG A 8 -10.26 3.44 -48.09
C ARG A 8 -8.86 2.97 -47.70
N VAL A 9 -7.85 3.64 -48.26
CA VAL A 9 -6.47 3.59 -47.75
C VAL A 9 -6.17 4.92 -47.06
N ARG A 10 -5.76 4.85 -45.83
CA ARG A 10 -5.39 6.02 -45.01
C ARG A 10 -3.93 5.96 -44.64
N LEU A 11 -3.22 7.09 -44.83
CA LEU A 11 -1.83 7.27 -44.43
C LEU A 11 -1.73 8.52 -43.57
N ASP A 12 -1.16 8.38 -42.38
CA ASP A 12 -0.94 9.50 -41.46
C ASP A 12 0.55 9.63 -41.14
N ALA A 13 1.05 10.86 -41.17
CA ALA A 13 2.41 11.23 -40.83
C ALA A 13 2.41 12.28 -39.72
N ASP A 14 3.49 12.33 -38.95
CA ASP A 14 3.73 13.37 -37.95
C ASP A 14 4.23 14.68 -38.58
N GLN A 15 4.53 15.69 -37.77
CA GLN A 15 5.06 16.98 -38.20
C GLN A 15 6.41 16.91 -38.94
N HIS A 16 7.13 15.77 -38.82
CA HIS A 16 8.38 15.52 -39.54
C HIS A 16 8.16 14.63 -40.79
N PHE A 17 6.91 14.39 -41.19
CA PHE A 17 6.49 13.49 -42.28
C PHE A 17 6.94 12.04 -42.10
N SER A 18 7.14 11.61 -40.85
CA SER A 18 7.34 10.18 -40.52
C SER A 18 5.99 9.47 -40.46
N LEU A 19 5.87 8.36 -41.18
CA LEU A 19 4.66 7.55 -41.22
C LEU A 19 4.33 7.01 -39.82
N LYS A 20 3.14 7.35 -39.30
CA LYS A 20 2.66 6.92 -37.99
C LYS A 20 1.53 5.89 -38.04
N ASN A 21 0.74 5.94 -39.12
CA ASN A 21 -0.37 5.02 -39.29
C ASN A 21 -0.55 4.71 -40.79
N SER A 22 -0.75 3.44 -41.10
CA SER A 22 -1.21 2.98 -42.40
C SER A 22 -2.40 2.06 -42.18
N GLN A 23 -3.51 2.34 -42.87
CA GLN A 23 -4.79 1.67 -42.63
C GLN A 23 -5.50 1.39 -43.94
N LEU A 24 -6.09 0.19 -44.00
CA LEU A 24 -7.02 -0.24 -45.05
C LEU A 24 -8.38 -0.50 -44.42
N ASP A 25 -9.40 0.15 -44.92
CA ASP A 25 -10.79 -0.02 -44.51
C ASP A 25 -11.65 -0.51 -45.66
N LEU A 26 -12.65 -1.31 -45.32
CA LEU A 26 -13.64 -1.79 -46.24
C LEU A 26 -15.00 -1.86 -45.55
N LEU A 27 -16.00 -1.17 -46.10
CA LEU A 27 -17.40 -1.30 -45.72
C LEU A 27 -18.16 -1.96 -46.86
N VAL A 28 -18.92 -3.00 -46.55
CA VAL A 28 -19.75 -3.73 -47.50
C VAL A 28 -21.20 -3.75 -47.00
N PRO A 29 -22.18 -3.30 -47.79
CA PRO A 29 -23.59 -3.45 -47.45
C PRO A 29 -24.00 -4.92 -47.52
N VAL A 30 -24.69 -5.38 -46.48
CA VAL A 30 -25.26 -6.74 -46.39
C VAL A 30 -26.72 -6.69 -46.77
N PHE A 31 -27.41 -5.60 -46.42
CA PHE A 31 -28.78 -5.33 -46.75
C PHE A 31 -28.95 -3.82 -47.00
N ASP A 32 -29.51 -3.43 -48.12
CA ASP A 32 -29.59 -2.02 -48.48
C ASP A 32 -30.98 -1.74 -49.12
N ARG A 33 -31.78 -0.94 -48.40
CA ARG A 33 -33.07 -0.40 -48.84
C ARG A 33 -33.07 1.10 -48.60
N ASP A 34 -34.08 1.78 -49.18
CA ASP A 34 -34.17 3.24 -49.11
C ASP A 34 -34.05 3.81 -47.69
N ASP A 35 -34.70 3.17 -46.73
CA ASP A 35 -34.75 3.60 -45.32
C ASP A 35 -33.78 2.86 -44.37
N THR A 36 -33.18 1.76 -44.81
CA THR A 36 -32.37 0.92 -43.91
C THR A 36 -31.17 0.34 -44.64
N LEU A 37 -30.01 0.51 -44.02
CA LEU A 37 -28.76 -0.12 -44.41
C LEU A 37 -28.22 -0.99 -43.26
N VAL A 38 -27.97 -2.27 -43.57
CA VAL A 38 -27.17 -3.15 -42.70
C VAL A 38 -25.83 -3.38 -43.39
N PHE A 39 -24.74 -3.21 -42.65
CA PHE A 39 -23.40 -3.31 -43.24
C PHE A 39 -22.45 -4.08 -42.32
N THR A 40 -21.36 -4.54 -42.90
CA THR A 40 -20.18 -4.97 -42.20
C THR A 40 -19.01 -4.09 -42.60
N GLN A 41 -18.10 -3.82 -41.63
CA GLN A 41 -16.89 -3.04 -41.87
C GLN A 41 -15.69 -3.74 -41.28
N GLY A 42 -14.63 -3.87 -42.07
CA GLY A 42 -13.35 -4.38 -41.64
C GLY A 42 -12.25 -3.35 -41.81
N SER A 43 -11.24 -3.42 -40.94
CA SER A 43 -10.02 -2.60 -41.02
C SER A 43 -8.81 -3.42 -40.69
N LEU A 44 -7.70 -3.10 -41.34
CA LEU A 44 -6.38 -3.59 -41.01
C LEU A 44 -5.45 -2.38 -40.96
N HIS A 45 -4.73 -2.21 -39.84
CA HIS A 45 -3.84 -1.06 -39.69
C HIS A 45 -2.57 -1.40 -38.94
N ARG A 46 -1.54 -0.59 -39.17
CA ARG A 46 -0.29 -0.61 -38.41
C ARG A 46 -0.09 0.75 -37.75
N THR A 47 -0.05 0.76 -36.47
CA THR A 47 0.13 1.95 -35.61
C THR A 47 1.05 1.60 -34.47
N ASP A 48 2.05 2.45 -34.17
CA ASP A 48 3.00 2.26 -33.07
C ASP A 48 3.69 0.86 -33.10
N ASP A 49 4.10 0.44 -34.32
CA ASP A 49 4.72 -0.88 -34.57
C ASP A 49 3.83 -2.10 -34.26
N ARG A 50 2.54 -1.88 -34.08
CA ARG A 50 1.54 -2.93 -33.87
C ARG A 50 0.63 -3.08 -35.08
N THR A 51 0.41 -4.30 -35.49
CA THR A 51 -0.59 -4.61 -36.52
C THR A 51 -1.88 -5.04 -35.86
N GLN A 52 -2.97 -4.35 -36.20
CA GLN A 52 -4.29 -4.56 -35.61
C GLN A 52 -5.34 -4.74 -36.68
N ALA A 53 -6.36 -5.54 -36.37
CA ALA A 53 -7.53 -5.76 -37.20
C ALA A 53 -8.79 -5.38 -36.44
N ASN A 54 -9.77 -4.84 -37.17
CA ASN A 54 -11.08 -4.46 -36.65
C ASN A 54 -12.16 -5.06 -37.52
N LEU A 55 -13.16 -5.67 -36.93
CA LEU A 55 -14.31 -6.21 -37.64
C LEU A 55 -15.57 -5.76 -36.92
N GLY A 56 -16.51 -5.17 -37.68
CA GLY A 56 -17.73 -4.66 -37.12
C GLY A 56 -18.94 -4.86 -38.04
N ALA A 57 -20.10 -4.64 -37.45
CA ALA A 57 -21.36 -4.59 -38.13
C ALA A 57 -22.18 -3.42 -37.59
N GLY A 58 -23.07 -2.90 -38.45
CA GLY A 58 -23.91 -1.78 -38.08
C GLY A 58 -25.21 -1.71 -38.87
N VAL A 59 -26.09 -0.88 -38.36
CA VAL A 59 -27.38 -0.58 -38.97
C VAL A 59 -27.55 0.93 -39.06
N ARG A 60 -28.03 1.45 -40.17
CA ARG A 60 -28.37 2.85 -40.39
C ARG A 60 -29.80 2.97 -40.81
N TRP A 61 -30.57 3.79 -40.13
CA TRP A 61 -31.95 4.13 -40.48
C TRP A 61 -32.00 5.54 -41.05
N PHE A 62 -32.51 5.67 -42.23
CA PHE A 62 -32.62 6.93 -42.95
C PHE A 62 -34.06 7.41 -42.92
N ASN A 63 -34.23 8.68 -42.61
CA ASN A 63 -35.50 9.40 -42.67
C ASN A 63 -35.29 10.71 -43.42
N ASP A 64 -36.38 11.45 -43.68
CA ASP A 64 -36.27 12.74 -44.35
C ASP A 64 -35.32 13.68 -43.60
N GLY A 65 -34.15 13.94 -44.21
CA GLY A 65 -33.14 14.87 -43.77
C GLY A 65 -32.24 14.42 -42.61
N TRP A 66 -32.36 13.16 -42.11
CA TRP A 66 -31.46 12.63 -41.09
C TRP A 66 -31.27 11.11 -41.15
N MET A 67 -30.20 10.66 -40.56
CA MET A 67 -29.87 9.25 -40.37
C MET A 67 -29.48 9.02 -38.90
N LEU A 68 -29.97 7.91 -38.35
CA LEU A 68 -29.54 7.38 -37.05
C LEU A 68 -28.89 6.01 -37.26
N GLY A 69 -27.72 5.79 -36.71
CA GLY A 69 -26.97 4.53 -36.83
C GLY A 69 -26.48 3.99 -35.50
N GLY A 70 -26.36 2.67 -35.48
CA GLY A 70 -25.71 1.94 -34.38
C GLY A 70 -24.76 0.88 -34.93
N ASN A 71 -23.63 0.67 -34.24
CA ASN A 71 -22.64 -0.30 -34.67
C ASN A 71 -21.91 -0.94 -33.48
N THR A 72 -21.30 -2.07 -33.76
CA THR A 72 -20.44 -2.77 -32.84
C THR A 72 -19.21 -3.30 -33.56
N PHE A 73 -18.07 -3.29 -32.89
CA PHE A 73 -16.76 -3.73 -33.41
C PHE A 73 -16.05 -4.63 -32.44
N LEU A 74 -15.35 -5.63 -32.97
CA LEU A 74 -14.33 -6.38 -32.28
C LEU A 74 -12.98 -5.93 -32.83
N ASP A 75 -12.12 -5.43 -31.96
CA ASP A 75 -10.76 -5.00 -32.27
C ASP A 75 -9.78 -6.05 -31.77
N TYR A 76 -8.78 -6.39 -32.59
CA TYR A 76 -7.82 -7.42 -32.30
C TYR A 76 -6.38 -6.95 -32.62
N ASP A 77 -5.50 -7.03 -31.62
CA ASP A 77 -4.07 -6.77 -31.76
C ASP A 77 -3.33 -8.08 -32.04
N LEU A 78 -2.82 -8.22 -33.26
CA LEU A 78 -2.06 -9.39 -33.70
C LEU A 78 -0.72 -9.54 -32.97
N SER A 79 -0.16 -8.46 -32.42
CA SER A 79 1.15 -8.48 -31.77
C SER A 79 1.10 -9.15 -30.39
N ARG A 80 0.00 -8.97 -29.61
CA ARG A 80 -0.12 -9.53 -28.26
C ARG A 80 -1.50 -10.15 -27.98
N GLN A 81 -2.32 -10.29 -29.03
CA GLN A 81 -3.64 -10.91 -28.93
C GLN A 81 -4.59 -10.18 -27.94
N HIS A 82 -4.48 -8.87 -27.86
CA HIS A 82 -5.45 -8.08 -27.11
C HIS A 82 -6.75 -7.96 -27.89
N THR A 83 -7.87 -7.99 -27.17
CA THR A 83 -9.21 -7.83 -27.73
C THR A 83 -9.95 -6.71 -27.01
N ARG A 84 -10.70 -5.92 -27.79
CA ARG A 84 -11.52 -4.81 -27.32
C ARG A 84 -12.85 -4.80 -28.04
N LEU A 85 -13.92 -4.53 -27.31
CA LEU A 85 -15.26 -4.31 -27.88
C LEU A 85 -15.48 -2.81 -28.08
N GLY A 86 -15.94 -2.43 -29.26
CA GLY A 86 -16.43 -1.08 -29.56
C GLY A 86 -17.94 -1.08 -29.75
N ILE A 87 -18.60 -0.06 -29.23
CA ILE A 87 -20.02 0.21 -29.44
C ILE A 87 -20.15 1.66 -29.89
N GLY A 88 -20.85 1.91 -31.00
CA GLY A 88 -20.95 3.26 -31.55
C GLY A 88 -22.39 3.62 -31.92
N VAL A 89 -22.64 4.92 -31.90
CA VAL A 89 -23.87 5.53 -32.41
C VAL A 89 -23.51 6.66 -33.36
N GLU A 90 -24.34 6.84 -34.40
CA GLU A 90 -24.15 7.84 -35.45
C GLU A 90 -25.43 8.64 -35.64
N TYR A 91 -25.28 9.97 -35.82
CA TYR A 91 -26.36 10.84 -36.25
C TYR A 91 -25.87 11.75 -37.37
N TRP A 92 -26.46 11.64 -38.56
CA TRP A 92 -26.01 12.40 -39.73
C TRP A 92 -27.14 13.22 -40.34
N ARG A 93 -26.74 14.34 -40.94
CA ARG A 93 -27.50 15.15 -41.83
C ARG A 93 -26.69 15.45 -43.08
N ASP A 94 -27.28 16.11 -44.05
CA ASP A 94 -26.51 16.66 -45.16
C ASP A 94 -25.41 17.59 -44.62
N PHE A 95 -24.19 17.44 -45.08
CA PHE A 95 -23.00 18.20 -44.69
C PHE A 95 -22.61 18.10 -43.20
N MET A 96 -23.21 17.22 -42.43
CA MET A 96 -22.89 17.07 -40.99
C MET A 96 -22.94 15.62 -40.53
N LYS A 97 -21.97 15.23 -39.75
CA LYS A 97 -21.93 13.92 -39.08
C LYS A 97 -21.57 14.09 -37.61
N LEU A 98 -22.34 13.44 -36.76
CA LEU A 98 -22.04 13.27 -35.33
C LEU A 98 -21.87 11.80 -35.01
N GLY A 99 -20.97 11.46 -34.11
CA GLY A 99 -20.74 10.09 -33.65
C GLY A 99 -20.30 10.06 -32.22
N ALA A 100 -20.57 8.96 -31.54
CA ALA A 100 -20.05 8.64 -30.23
C ALA A 100 -19.69 7.16 -30.17
N ASN A 101 -18.56 6.84 -29.56
CA ASN A 101 -18.05 5.49 -29.45
C ASN A 101 -17.65 5.20 -27.99
N SER A 102 -17.85 3.97 -27.57
CA SER A 102 -17.37 3.42 -26.30
C SER A 102 -16.48 2.22 -26.57
N TYR A 103 -15.41 2.11 -25.83
CA TYR A 103 -14.40 1.06 -25.98
C TYR A 103 -14.26 0.31 -24.66
N LEU A 104 -14.47 -1.00 -24.69
CA LEU A 104 -14.47 -1.87 -23.54
C LEU A 104 -13.41 -2.96 -23.70
N GLN A 105 -12.53 -3.10 -22.71
CA GLN A 105 -11.54 -4.18 -22.73
C GLN A 105 -12.21 -5.55 -22.65
N LEU A 106 -11.74 -6.51 -23.44
CA LEU A 106 -12.13 -7.91 -23.35
C LEU A 106 -10.95 -8.77 -22.85
N SER A 107 -9.72 -8.46 -23.25
CA SER A 107 -8.53 -9.16 -22.76
C SER A 107 -8.01 -8.53 -21.49
N ASN A 108 -7.38 -9.39 -20.66
CA ASN A 108 -6.80 -8.99 -19.37
C ASN A 108 -5.31 -8.65 -19.52
N TRP A 109 -4.65 -8.40 -18.39
CA TRP A 109 -3.22 -8.09 -18.32
C TRP A 109 -2.35 -9.20 -18.94
N LYS A 110 -1.47 -8.81 -19.85
CA LYS A 110 -0.45 -9.67 -20.49
C LYS A 110 0.90 -8.98 -20.42
N ASP A 111 1.97 -9.75 -20.54
CA ASP A 111 3.31 -9.17 -20.59
C ASP A 111 3.48 -8.28 -21.81
N SER A 112 3.98 -7.07 -21.58
CA SER A 112 4.19 -6.10 -22.66
C SER A 112 5.39 -6.48 -23.53
N PRO A 113 5.27 -6.43 -24.86
CA PRO A 113 6.42 -6.50 -25.74
C PRO A 113 7.20 -5.17 -25.78
N ASP A 114 6.59 -4.06 -25.37
CA ASP A 114 7.21 -2.75 -25.39
C ASP A 114 8.17 -2.53 -24.21
N PHE A 115 7.83 -3.10 -23.04
CA PHE A 115 8.61 -2.93 -21.79
C PHE A 115 8.70 -4.25 -21.03
N SER A 116 9.90 -4.75 -20.78
CA SER A 116 10.16 -6.06 -20.15
C SER A 116 9.58 -6.18 -18.73
N ASP A 117 9.52 -5.07 -17.99
CA ASP A 117 9.06 -5.03 -16.59
C ASP A 117 7.60 -4.56 -16.47
N TYR A 118 6.84 -4.56 -17.57
CA TYR A 118 5.45 -4.11 -17.61
C TYR A 118 4.50 -5.18 -18.14
N LYS A 119 3.28 -5.10 -17.68
CA LYS A 119 2.10 -5.73 -18.29
C LYS A 119 1.27 -4.67 -18.99
N GLU A 120 0.49 -5.09 -19.97
CA GLU A 120 -0.41 -4.24 -20.73
C GLU A 120 -1.79 -4.88 -20.90
N ARG A 121 -2.79 -4.05 -21.08
CA ARG A 121 -4.14 -4.44 -21.48
C ARG A 121 -4.81 -3.29 -22.24
N PRO A 122 -5.91 -3.53 -22.99
CA PRO A 122 -6.70 -2.44 -23.55
C PRO A 122 -7.25 -1.54 -22.46
N ALA A 123 -7.16 -0.22 -22.63
CA ALA A 123 -7.81 0.74 -21.77
C ALA A 123 -9.27 0.91 -22.14
N ASN A 124 -10.15 1.04 -21.16
CA ASN A 124 -11.53 1.46 -21.37
C ASN A 124 -11.57 2.95 -21.69
N GLY A 125 -12.49 3.35 -22.58
CA GLY A 125 -12.61 4.75 -22.96
C GLY A 125 -13.82 5.02 -23.83
N TRP A 126 -13.95 6.26 -24.26
CA TRP A 126 -15.00 6.72 -25.14
C TRP A 126 -14.56 7.96 -25.93
N ASP A 127 -15.24 8.21 -27.03
CA ASP A 127 -15.08 9.45 -27.78
C ASP A 127 -16.41 9.99 -28.30
N ILE A 128 -16.42 11.29 -28.58
CA ILE A 128 -17.45 11.98 -29.32
C ILE A 128 -16.82 12.73 -30.48
N ARG A 129 -17.50 12.72 -31.63
CA ARG A 129 -16.99 13.26 -32.88
C ARG A 129 -18.03 14.11 -33.57
N ALA A 130 -17.58 15.22 -34.15
CA ALA A 130 -18.38 16.06 -35.03
C ALA A 130 -17.55 16.36 -36.28
N GLN A 131 -18.19 16.25 -37.44
CA GLN A 131 -17.58 16.56 -38.71
C GLN A 131 -18.60 17.33 -39.55
N GLY A 132 -18.13 18.34 -40.24
CA GLY A 132 -19.00 19.16 -41.07
C GLY A 132 -18.26 19.73 -42.30
N TRP A 133 -19.02 20.04 -43.34
CA TRP A 133 -18.53 20.62 -44.59
C TRP A 133 -19.29 21.89 -44.92
N LEU A 134 -18.64 22.79 -45.61
CA LEU A 134 -19.29 24.03 -46.06
C LEU A 134 -20.18 23.74 -47.27
N PRO A 135 -21.50 24.02 -47.21
CA PRO A 135 -22.36 23.80 -48.35
C PRO A 135 -21.92 24.60 -49.62
N ALA A 136 -21.36 25.80 -49.43
CA ALA A 136 -20.85 26.62 -50.50
C ALA A 136 -19.51 26.11 -51.06
N LEU A 137 -18.76 25.35 -50.25
CA LEU A 137 -17.47 24.78 -50.66
C LEU A 137 -17.37 23.34 -50.08
N PRO A 138 -18.04 22.38 -50.66
CA PRO A 138 -18.17 21.02 -50.13
C PRO A 138 -16.86 20.23 -50.06
N GLN A 139 -15.81 20.72 -50.72
CA GLN A 139 -14.45 20.19 -50.64
C GLN A 139 -13.80 20.47 -49.32
N LEU A 140 -14.22 21.53 -48.61
CA LEU A 140 -13.59 21.96 -47.32
C LEU A 140 -14.47 21.50 -46.16
N GLY A 141 -13.87 20.72 -45.27
CA GLY A 141 -14.50 20.23 -44.04
C GLY A 141 -13.65 20.50 -42.78
N GLY A 142 -14.32 20.38 -41.67
CA GLY A 142 -13.72 20.44 -40.33
C GLY A 142 -14.16 19.27 -39.47
N LYS A 143 -13.32 18.89 -38.53
CA LYS A 143 -13.54 17.77 -37.60
C LYS A 143 -13.15 18.15 -36.20
N LEU A 144 -13.96 17.77 -35.22
CA LEU A 144 -13.68 17.89 -33.81
C LEU A 144 -13.87 16.53 -33.15
N THR A 145 -12.95 16.15 -32.29
CA THR A 145 -13.02 14.91 -31.53
C THR A 145 -12.61 15.17 -30.10
N TYR A 146 -13.35 14.67 -29.14
CA TYR A 146 -12.94 14.56 -27.75
C TYR A 146 -12.89 13.10 -27.37
N GLU A 147 -11.79 12.68 -26.73
CA GLU A 147 -11.60 11.29 -26.28
C GLU A 147 -11.15 11.28 -24.82
N GLN A 148 -11.64 10.29 -24.08
CA GLN A 148 -11.31 10.03 -22.69
C GLN A 148 -11.03 8.54 -22.51
N TYR A 149 -9.90 8.21 -21.87
CA TYR A 149 -9.54 6.85 -21.47
C TYR A 149 -9.25 6.79 -19.99
N TYR A 150 -9.33 5.59 -19.40
CA TYR A 150 -9.22 5.39 -17.96
C TYR A 150 -8.14 4.36 -17.65
N GLY A 151 -7.35 4.64 -16.61
CA GLY A 151 -6.29 3.80 -16.09
C GLY A 151 -5.15 4.63 -15.51
N ASP A 152 -4.25 3.99 -14.77
CA ASP A 152 -3.16 4.70 -14.08
C ASP A 152 -2.03 5.10 -15.03
N GLU A 153 -1.69 4.27 -16.01
CA GLU A 153 -0.64 4.52 -17.00
C GLU A 153 -1.15 4.22 -18.42
N VAL A 154 -1.91 5.12 -19.00
CA VAL A 154 -2.52 4.95 -20.32
C VAL A 154 -1.71 5.67 -21.39
N GLY A 155 -1.36 4.95 -22.46
CA GLY A 155 -0.58 5.46 -23.59
C GLY A 155 -1.44 6.05 -24.71
N LEU A 156 -2.27 7.05 -24.42
CA LEU A 156 -3.09 7.73 -25.40
C LEU A 156 -2.24 8.45 -26.48
N PHE A 157 -1.11 9.05 -26.08
CA PHE A 157 -0.13 9.70 -26.95
C PHE A 157 1.09 8.80 -27.25
N GLY A 158 0.92 7.49 -27.13
CA GLY A 158 1.98 6.51 -27.32
C GLY A 158 2.54 5.95 -26.02
N LYS A 159 3.30 4.86 -26.14
CA LYS A 159 3.83 4.10 -24.99
C LYS A 159 4.77 4.90 -24.08
N ASP A 160 5.46 5.87 -24.63
CA ASP A 160 6.45 6.69 -23.89
C ASP A 160 5.80 7.92 -23.22
N HIS A 161 4.53 8.18 -23.48
CA HIS A 161 3.75 9.31 -22.96
C HIS A 161 2.52 8.84 -22.19
N ARG A 162 2.77 7.96 -21.21
CA ARG A 162 1.70 7.37 -20.37
C ARG A 162 1.22 8.35 -19.32
N GLN A 163 -0.10 8.44 -19.15
CA GLN A 163 -0.74 9.33 -18.18
C GLN A 163 -1.89 8.64 -17.47
N LYS A 164 -2.22 9.12 -16.28
CA LYS A 164 -3.41 8.69 -15.57
C LYS A 164 -4.65 9.38 -16.15
N ASP A 165 -5.64 8.56 -16.52
CA ASP A 165 -6.94 9.00 -17.06
C ASP A 165 -6.79 10.10 -18.12
N PRO A 166 -6.02 9.85 -19.21
CA PRO A 166 -5.75 10.87 -20.21
C PRO A 166 -6.99 11.18 -21.05
N HIS A 167 -7.04 12.44 -21.49
CA HIS A 167 -8.00 12.90 -22.48
C HIS A 167 -7.29 13.64 -23.61
N ALA A 168 -7.94 13.76 -24.75
CA ALA A 168 -7.46 14.53 -25.87
C ALA A 168 -8.61 15.23 -26.60
N PHE A 169 -8.35 16.44 -27.01
CA PHE A 169 -9.18 17.20 -27.95
C PHE A 169 -8.44 17.33 -29.27
N THR A 170 -9.09 16.91 -30.37
CA THR A 170 -8.52 17.00 -31.72
C THR A 170 -9.36 17.93 -32.55
N ALA A 171 -8.73 18.90 -33.18
CA ALA A 171 -9.33 19.75 -34.23
C ALA A 171 -8.61 19.48 -35.54
N GLY A 172 -9.36 19.28 -36.60
CA GLY A 172 -8.83 19.00 -37.92
C GLY A 172 -9.55 19.75 -39.02
N ILE A 173 -8.85 19.94 -40.12
CA ILE A 173 -9.38 20.41 -41.38
C ILE A 173 -9.13 19.38 -42.47
N GLU A 174 -10.02 19.27 -43.40
CA GLU A 174 -9.88 18.39 -44.55
C GLU A 174 -10.24 19.08 -45.86
N TYR A 175 -9.54 18.70 -46.91
CA TYR A 175 -9.76 19.16 -48.24
C TYR A 175 -9.86 17.99 -49.21
N THR A 176 -11.03 17.86 -49.88
CA THR A 176 -11.36 16.79 -50.80
C THR A 176 -11.48 17.35 -52.21
N PRO A 177 -10.39 17.42 -52.97
CA PRO A 177 -10.42 18.00 -54.35
C PRO A 177 -11.28 17.15 -55.30
N VAL A 178 -11.26 15.85 -55.12
CA VAL A 178 -12.08 14.88 -55.86
C VAL A 178 -12.54 13.81 -54.90
N PRO A 179 -13.65 13.05 -55.14
CA PRO A 179 -14.13 12.01 -54.24
C PRO A 179 -13.10 10.97 -53.82
N LEU A 180 -12.13 10.67 -54.70
CA LEU A 180 -11.07 9.71 -54.47
C LEU A 180 -10.05 10.13 -53.42
N VAL A 181 -9.77 11.43 -53.27
CA VAL A 181 -8.63 11.93 -52.46
C VAL A 181 -9.11 12.96 -51.45
N THR A 182 -8.71 12.76 -50.21
CA THR A 182 -8.86 13.76 -49.13
C THR A 182 -7.51 14.01 -48.45
N LEU A 183 -7.16 15.27 -48.32
CA LEU A 183 -6.01 15.74 -47.57
C LEU A 183 -6.47 16.20 -46.18
N ARG A 184 -5.76 15.83 -45.10
CA ARG A 184 -6.11 16.15 -43.73
C ARG A 184 -4.95 16.77 -42.99
N ALA A 185 -5.26 17.71 -42.09
CA ALA A 185 -4.33 18.24 -41.09
C ALA A 185 -5.07 18.31 -39.77
N GLU A 186 -4.47 17.75 -38.72
CA GLU A 186 -5.08 17.65 -37.41
C GLU A 186 -4.09 18.08 -36.33
N GLN A 187 -4.62 18.79 -35.34
CA GLN A 187 -3.91 19.11 -34.10
C GLN A 187 -4.63 18.49 -32.93
N ARG A 188 -3.91 17.70 -32.15
CA ARG A 188 -4.39 17.01 -30.98
C ARG A 188 -3.75 17.61 -29.74
N GLN A 189 -4.57 17.96 -28.74
CA GLN A 189 -4.15 18.50 -27.47
C GLN A 189 -4.64 17.58 -26.33
N GLY A 190 -3.71 17.16 -25.47
CA GLY A 190 -3.98 16.29 -24.34
C GLY A 190 -3.75 16.97 -23.01
N LYS A 191 -3.85 16.15 -21.98
CA LYS A 191 -3.57 16.52 -20.60
C LYS A 191 -2.08 16.86 -20.42
N ASP A 192 -1.79 17.80 -19.52
CA ASP A 192 -0.42 18.19 -19.10
C ASP A 192 0.51 18.65 -20.25
N GLY A 193 -0.07 19.28 -21.30
CA GLY A 193 0.69 19.83 -22.41
C GLY A 193 1.06 18.82 -23.51
N GLU A 194 0.60 17.58 -23.42
CA GLU A 194 0.75 16.60 -24.50
C GLU A 194 0.06 17.11 -25.76
N ASN A 195 0.73 17.01 -26.89
CA ASN A 195 0.20 17.42 -28.17
C ASN A 195 0.76 16.58 -29.32
N ASP A 196 0.02 16.52 -30.40
CA ASP A 196 0.40 15.77 -31.58
C ASP A 196 -0.17 16.47 -32.82
N THR A 197 0.66 16.68 -33.83
CA THR A 197 0.27 17.25 -35.13
C THR A 197 0.36 16.16 -36.18
N ARG A 198 -0.70 15.95 -36.92
CA ARG A 198 -0.79 14.92 -37.95
C ARG A 198 -1.22 15.50 -39.29
N PHE A 199 -0.58 14.98 -40.32
CA PHE A 199 -0.96 15.20 -41.72
C PHE A 199 -1.36 13.85 -42.32
N GLY A 200 -2.44 13.81 -43.04
CA GLY A 200 -2.96 12.59 -43.61
C GLY A 200 -3.44 12.74 -45.03
N VAL A 201 -3.42 11.63 -45.73
CA VAL A 201 -4.07 11.47 -47.03
C VAL A 201 -4.93 10.22 -47.02
N ASP A 202 -6.17 10.35 -47.47
CA ASP A 202 -7.10 9.26 -47.69
C ASP A 202 -7.32 9.07 -49.17
N PHE A 203 -7.22 7.82 -49.62
CA PHE A 203 -7.66 7.37 -50.91
C PHE A 203 -8.94 6.55 -50.71
N ARG A 204 -10.09 7.14 -51.13
CA ARG A 204 -11.39 6.54 -50.94
C ARG A 204 -11.95 6.10 -52.30
N TYR A 205 -12.22 4.81 -52.41
CA TYR A 205 -12.83 4.23 -53.61
C TYR A 205 -14.24 3.72 -53.32
N GLN A 206 -15.23 4.24 -54.08
CA GLN A 206 -16.59 3.82 -53.97
C GLN A 206 -16.81 2.65 -54.95
N LEU A 207 -17.05 1.47 -54.37
CA LEU A 207 -17.22 0.24 -55.18
C LEU A 207 -18.45 0.32 -56.03
N GLY A 208 -18.31 -0.01 -57.33
CA GLY A 208 -19.38 0.03 -58.32
C GLY A 208 -19.66 1.42 -58.91
N ALA A 209 -19.07 2.50 -58.42
CA ALA A 209 -19.17 3.80 -59.05
C ALA A 209 -18.21 3.92 -60.24
N PRO A 210 -18.61 4.64 -61.33
CA PRO A 210 -17.73 4.86 -62.46
C PRO A 210 -16.46 5.65 -62.07
N TRP A 211 -15.32 5.33 -62.69
CA TRP A 211 -14.06 6.01 -62.41
C TRP A 211 -14.13 7.54 -62.58
N GLN A 212 -14.79 8.00 -63.66
CA GLN A 212 -14.98 9.42 -63.90
C GLN A 212 -15.67 10.14 -62.74
N GLN A 213 -16.61 9.53 -62.08
CA GLN A 213 -17.28 10.10 -60.90
C GLN A 213 -16.34 10.23 -59.71
N GLN A 214 -15.42 9.31 -59.58
CA GLN A 214 -14.49 9.30 -58.44
C GLN A 214 -13.40 10.36 -58.57
N VAL A 215 -13.10 10.83 -59.76
CA VAL A 215 -12.10 11.86 -60.05
C VAL A 215 -12.74 13.19 -60.49
N ASP A 216 -14.04 13.33 -60.45
CA ASP A 216 -14.76 14.54 -60.79
C ASP A 216 -14.90 15.49 -59.61
N PRO A 217 -14.27 16.68 -59.62
CA PRO A 217 -14.44 17.68 -58.56
C PRO A 217 -15.91 18.04 -58.29
N GLY A 218 -16.79 18.02 -59.34
CA GLY A 218 -18.23 18.30 -59.24
C GLY A 218 -19.00 17.26 -58.44
N ALA A 219 -18.49 16.04 -58.34
CA ALA A 219 -19.14 14.96 -57.58
C ALA A 219 -18.95 15.05 -56.06
N VAL A 220 -18.05 15.94 -55.56
CA VAL A 220 -17.82 16.07 -54.13
C VAL A 220 -19.05 16.55 -53.36
N GLN A 221 -19.82 17.47 -53.94
CA GLN A 221 -21.06 17.94 -53.30
C GLN A 221 -22.06 16.80 -53.04
N ALA A 222 -22.22 15.88 -53.98
CA ALA A 222 -23.10 14.73 -53.80
C ALA A 222 -22.69 13.80 -52.68
N MET A 223 -21.37 13.67 -52.40
CA MET A 223 -20.87 12.88 -51.27
C MET A 223 -21.33 13.40 -49.91
N ARG A 224 -21.65 14.69 -49.80
CA ARG A 224 -22.00 15.32 -48.52
C ARG A 224 -23.48 15.22 -48.19
N SER A 225 -24.30 14.77 -49.14
CA SER A 225 -25.70 14.44 -48.90
C SER A 225 -25.84 13.12 -48.14
N LEU A 226 -26.96 12.92 -47.46
CA LEU A 226 -27.28 11.63 -46.84
C LEU A 226 -27.25 10.46 -47.80
N ALA A 227 -27.80 10.68 -49.02
CA ALA A 227 -27.79 9.66 -50.09
C ALA A 227 -26.36 9.31 -50.54
N GLY A 228 -25.50 10.31 -50.73
CA GLY A 228 -24.12 10.13 -51.16
C GLY A 228 -23.18 9.60 -50.09
N SER A 229 -23.49 9.83 -48.82
CA SER A 229 -22.70 9.37 -47.68
C SER A 229 -23.16 8.03 -47.07
N ARG A 230 -24.21 7.43 -47.65
CA ARG A 230 -24.87 6.23 -47.17
C ARG A 230 -23.93 5.09 -46.82
N HIS A 231 -22.91 4.86 -47.64
CA HIS A 231 -21.88 3.82 -47.45
C HIS A 231 -20.58 4.37 -46.87
N ASP A 232 -20.60 5.53 -46.23
CA ASP A 232 -19.40 6.05 -45.57
C ASP A 232 -19.01 5.18 -44.40
N LEU A 233 -17.70 5.07 -44.17
CA LEU A 233 -17.12 4.31 -43.09
C LEU A 233 -17.54 4.88 -41.72
N VAL A 234 -17.66 4.01 -40.73
CA VAL A 234 -17.82 4.41 -39.35
C VAL A 234 -16.51 5.06 -38.88
N GLU A 235 -16.60 6.29 -38.36
CA GLU A 235 -15.47 7.00 -37.82
C GLU A 235 -15.34 6.69 -36.32
N ARG A 236 -14.23 6.06 -35.97
CA ARG A 236 -13.92 5.61 -34.60
C ARG A 236 -12.40 5.52 -34.39
N ASN A 237 -11.97 5.33 -33.16
CA ASN A 237 -10.58 5.00 -32.90
C ASN A 237 -10.37 3.48 -33.10
N ASN A 238 -9.81 3.10 -34.24
CA ASN A 238 -9.49 1.71 -34.53
C ASN A 238 -8.25 1.20 -33.76
N ASN A 239 -7.37 2.11 -33.31
CA ASN A 239 -6.22 1.75 -32.52
C ASN A 239 -6.63 1.41 -31.09
N ILE A 240 -6.21 0.25 -30.60
CA ILE A 240 -6.38 -0.15 -29.20
C ILE A 240 -5.43 0.68 -28.34
N VAL A 241 -5.98 1.60 -27.57
CA VAL A 241 -5.22 2.36 -26.59
C VAL A 241 -4.92 1.45 -25.40
N LEU A 242 -3.65 1.37 -25.00
CA LEU A 242 -3.19 0.44 -23.98
C LEU A 242 -3.00 1.14 -22.63
N GLU A 243 -3.35 0.42 -21.59
CA GLU A 243 -2.96 0.70 -20.21
C GLU A 243 -1.80 -0.21 -19.83
N TYR A 244 -0.79 0.36 -19.19
CA TYR A 244 0.41 -0.34 -18.73
C TYR A 244 0.45 -0.40 -17.21
N ARG A 245 1.03 -1.48 -16.67
CA ARG A 245 1.25 -1.66 -15.25
C ARG A 245 2.61 -2.30 -15.01
N LYS A 246 3.41 -1.70 -14.13
CA LYS A 246 4.70 -2.26 -13.77
C LYS A 246 4.51 -3.62 -13.08
N LYS A 247 5.29 -4.62 -13.49
CA LYS A 247 5.31 -5.93 -12.83
C LYS A 247 5.87 -5.80 -11.41
N GLU A 248 5.37 -6.64 -10.52
CA GLU A 248 6.01 -6.87 -9.23
C GLU A 248 7.28 -7.69 -9.47
N THR A 249 8.44 -7.01 -9.54
CA THR A 249 9.74 -7.64 -9.81
C THR A 249 10.52 -7.97 -8.55
N ILE A 250 10.05 -7.49 -7.40
CA ILE A 250 10.65 -7.73 -6.09
C ILE A 250 9.57 -7.79 -5.02
N ARG A 251 9.67 -8.78 -4.15
CA ARG A 251 8.77 -8.98 -3.01
C ARG A 251 9.55 -9.27 -1.75
N LEU A 252 9.20 -8.57 -0.66
CA LEU A 252 9.74 -8.76 0.68
C LEU A 252 8.70 -9.47 1.55
N HIS A 253 9.16 -10.47 2.29
CA HIS A 253 8.42 -11.06 3.39
C HIS A 253 9.30 -11.05 4.64
N ALA A 254 8.72 -10.67 5.78
CA ALA A 254 9.30 -10.79 7.10
C ALA A 254 8.27 -11.43 8.05
N ALA A 255 8.72 -11.98 9.16
CA ALA A 255 7.84 -12.56 10.17
C ALA A 255 6.83 -11.50 10.67
N SER A 256 5.58 -11.87 10.82
CA SER A 256 4.53 -10.95 11.29
C SER A 256 4.70 -10.57 12.76
N LEU A 257 5.28 -11.47 13.56
CA LEU A 257 5.48 -11.30 15.00
C LEU A 257 6.84 -11.87 15.42
N VAL A 258 7.56 -11.10 16.23
CA VAL A 258 8.79 -11.51 16.92
C VAL A 258 8.63 -11.18 18.41
N THR A 259 8.86 -12.15 19.25
CA THR A 259 8.77 -11.98 20.71
C THR A 259 10.02 -12.48 21.40
N GLY A 260 10.39 -11.86 22.52
CA GLY A 260 11.52 -12.27 23.33
C GLY A 260 11.71 -11.38 24.54
N TYR A 261 12.80 -11.61 25.26
CA TYR A 261 13.20 -10.81 26.42
C TYR A 261 14.17 -9.69 26.02
N ALA A 262 14.29 -8.71 26.86
CA ALA A 262 15.23 -7.60 26.68
C ALA A 262 16.66 -8.09 26.38
N GLY A 263 17.31 -7.48 25.38
CA GLY A 263 18.67 -7.82 24.96
C GLY A 263 18.78 -9.06 24.07
N GLU A 264 17.72 -9.86 23.90
CA GLU A 264 17.76 -11.00 22.99
C GLU A 264 17.82 -10.54 21.53
N LYS A 265 18.57 -11.29 20.73
CA LYS A 265 18.64 -11.14 19.28
C LYS A 265 17.72 -12.16 18.64
N LYS A 266 16.72 -11.70 17.90
CA LYS A 266 15.70 -12.54 17.23
C LYS A 266 15.70 -12.27 15.74
N SER A 267 15.63 -13.34 14.95
CA SER A 267 15.51 -13.23 13.50
C SER A 267 14.21 -12.55 13.09
N LEU A 268 14.28 -11.66 12.10
CA LEU A 268 13.11 -11.06 11.44
C LEU A 268 12.48 -11.98 10.39
N GLY A 269 13.05 -13.17 10.13
CA GLY A 269 12.50 -14.13 9.18
C GLY A 269 12.39 -13.57 7.76
N VAL A 270 13.39 -12.80 7.34
CA VAL A 270 13.39 -12.11 6.04
C VAL A 270 13.52 -13.10 4.88
N SER A 271 12.70 -12.92 3.88
CA SER A 271 12.76 -13.62 2.60
C SER A 271 12.48 -12.63 1.47
N VAL A 272 13.36 -12.57 0.49
CA VAL A 272 13.23 -11.68 -0.67
C VAL A 272 13.20 -12.51 -1.94
N ASN A 273 12.16 -12.30 -2.76
CA ASN A 273 12.11 -12.80 -4.12
C ASN A 273 12.31 -11.62 -5.06
N SER A 274 13.33 -11.64 -5.91
CA SER A 274 13.67 -10.56 -6.82
C SER A 274 14.13 -11.09 -8.18
N THR A 275 13.56 -10.56 -9.25
CA THR A 275 13.95 -10.86 -10.64
C THR A 275 15.33 -10.28 -10.97
N HIS A 276 15.68 -9.14 -10.39
CA HIS A 276 16.92 -8.40 -10.72
C HIS A 276 17.97 -8.47 -9.61
N GLY A 277 17.76 -9.30 -8.59
CA GLY A 277 18.63 -9.40 -7.42
C GLY A 277 18.42 -8.28 -6.41
N LEU A 278 18.62 -8.61 -5.14
CA LEU A 278 18.50 -7.65 -4.04
C LEU A 278 19.70 -6.70 -4.02
N ASP A 279 19.46 -5.40 -3.91
CA ASP A 279 20.46 -4.39 -3.60
C ASP A 279 20.52 -4.13 -2.08
N ARG A 280 19.39 -3.72 -1.48
CA ARG A 280 19.29 -3.42 -0.04
C ARG A 280 17.86 -3.56 0.47
N ILE A 281 17.70 -3.55 1.79
CA ILE A 281 16.42 -3.41 2.46
C ILE A 281 16.45 -2.11 3.28
N ASP A 282 15.51 -1.22 3.01
CA ASP A 282 15.30 0.02 3.77
C ASP A 282 14.38 -0.29 4.95
N TRP A 283 14.95 -0.27 6.19
CA TRP A 283 14.22 -0.52 7.42
C TRP A 283 13.75 0.77 8.07
N SER A 284 12.57 0.74 8.68
CA SER A 284 12.02 1.81 9.50
C SER A 284 11.49 1.24 10.81
N ALA A 285 12.04 1.66 11.93
CA ALA A 285 11.65 1.22 13.27
C ALA A 285 11.89 2.33 14.30
N PRO A 286 11.34 3.55 14.15
CA PRO A 286 11.71 4.71 14.97
C PRO A 286 11.47 4.49 16.45
N ALA A 287 10.34 3.89 16.84
CA ALA A 287 10.02 3.62 18.24
C ALA A 287 10.92 2.56 18.87
N LEU A 288 11.26 1.50 18.13
CA LEU A 288 12.19 0.47 18.59
C LEU A 288 13.60 1.05 18.83
N LEU A 289 14.10 1.85 17.88
CA LEU A 289 15.41 2.48 17.97
C LEU A 289 15.48 3.49 19.11
N ALA A 290 14.43 4.28 19.31
CA ALA A 290 14.33 5.23 20.43
C ALA A 290 14.33 4.52 21.79
N ALA A 291 13.78 3.30 21.87
CA ALA A 291 13.79 2.47 23.08
C ALA A 291 15.13 1.74 23.29
N GLY A 292 16.11 1.91 22.41
CA GLY A 292 17.42 1.26 22.48
C GLY A 292 17.55 -0.08 21.77
N GLY A 293 16.51 -0.50 21.04
CA GLY A 293 16.57 -1.65 20.15
C GLY A 293 17.44 -1.39 18.92
N LYS A 294 17.78 -2.45 18.18
CA LYS A 294 18.62 -2.36 16.98
C LYS A 294 18.16 -3.36 15.93
N ILE A 295 18.34 -2.99 14.65
CA ILE A 295 18.24 -3.92 13.52
C ILE A 295 19.65 -4.26 13.09
N VAL A 296 19.95 -5.55 12.96
CA VAL A 296 21.28 -6.07 12.64
C VAL A 296 21.18 -6.89 11.36
N GLN A 297 22.08 -6.64 10.42
CA GLN A 297 22.25 -7.47 9.24
C GLN A 297 23.20 -8.61 9.56
N ASP A 298 22.74 -9.85 9.46
CA ASP A 298 23.49 -11.07 9.73
C ASP A 298 24.06 -11.73 8.46
N GLY A 299 23.53 -11.32 7.31
CA GLY A 299 23.91 -11.83 6.00
C GLY A 299 23.19 -11.09 4.88
N PRO A 300 23.38 -11.48 3.61
CA PRO A 300 22.82 -10.75 2.46
C PRO A 300 21.30 -10.56 2.49
N GLN A 301 20.59 -11.53 3.06
CA GLN A 301 19.12 -11.50 3.24
C GLN A 301 18.72 -11.86 4.68
N ALA A 302 19.65 -11.92 5.60
CA ALA A 302 19.41 -12.28 6.99
C ALA A 302 19.48 -11.04 7.87
N TYR A 303 18.38 -10.77 8.58
CA TYR A 303 18.26 -9.63 9.49
C TYR A 303 17.65 -10.08 10.81
N SER A 304 18.14 -9.49 11.88
CA SER A 304 17.66 -9.72 13.23
C SER A 304 17.35 -8.40 13.92
N VAL A 305 16.50 -8.49 14.92
CA VAL A 305 16.24 -7.39 15.86
C VAL A 305 16.84 -7.72 17.21
N VAL A 306 17.51 -6.76 17.83
CA VAL A 306 17.91 -6.81 19.25
C VAL A 306 16.83 -6.08 20.03
N LEU A 307 16.19 -6.79 20.95
CA LEU A 307 15.06 -6.27 21.70
C LEU A 307 15.52 -5.24 22.74
N PRO A 308 14.82 -4.10 22.86
CA PRO A 308 15.13 -3.07 23.86
C PRO A 308 14.78 -3.54 25.28
N THR A 309 15.15 -2.73 26.27
CA THR A 309 14.79 -2.96 27.66
C THR A 309 13.25 -2.95 27.83
N TYR A 310 12.74 -3.88 28.65
CA TYR A 310 11.33 -3.90 28.99
C TYR A 310 10.94 -2.62 29.76
N GLN A 311 9.85 -1.99 29.33
CA GLN A 311 9.30 -0.79 29.96
C GLN A 311 8.10 -1.17 30.82
N TYR A 312 8.22 -0.90 32.16
CA TYR A 312 7.08 -1.08 33.06
C TYR A 312 6.04 0.01 32.85
N ALA A 313 4.80 -0.25 33.30
CA ALA A 313 3.72 0.71 33.12
C ALA A 313 4.08 2.14 33.62
N PRO A 314 3.80 3.18 32.83
CA PRO A 314 2.97 3.20 31.63
C PRO A 314 3.71 2.97 30.29
N GLY A 315 4.82 2.26 30.30
CA GLY A 315 5.68 2.07 29.13
C GLY A 315 5.08 1.18 28.04
N ILE A 316 5.67 1.28 26.85
CA ILE A 316 5.27 0.51 25.65
C ILE A 316 6.32 -0.56 25.38
N ASN A 317 5.88 -1.80 25.10
CA ASN A 317 6.72 -2.95 24.83
C ASN A 317 6.43 -3.64 23.49
N ASN A 318 5.59 -3.01 22.65
CA ASN A 318 5.29 -3.44 21.30
C ASN A 318 5.76 -2.38 20.31
N TYR A 319 6.53 -2.82 19.32
CA TYR A 319 7.16 -1.95 18.33
C TYR A 319 6.87 -2.48 16.94
N THR A 320 6.61 -1.58 16.00
CA THR A 320 6.48 -1.93 14.59
C THR A 320 7.82 -1.73 13.89
N VAL A 321 8.25 -2.75 13.18
CA VAL A 321 9.41 -2.72 12.27
C VAL A 321 8.87 -2.92 10.86
N SER A 322 9.10 -1.97 9.97
CA SER A 322 8.71 -2.05 8.57
C SER A 322 9.93 -2.05 7.66
N GLY A 323 9.88 -2.85 6.61
CA GLY A 323 10.94 -2.95 5.62
C GLY A 323 10.41 -2.84 4.20
N VAL A 324 11.22 -2.29 3.32
CA VAL A 324 11.01 -2.25 1.86
C VAL A 324 12.31 -2.67 1.20
N ALA A 325 12.27 -3.75 0.42
CA ALA A 325 13.42 -4.21 -0.35
C ALA A 325 13.57 -3.41 -1.65
N VAL A 326 14.81 -3.15 -2.05
CA VAL A 326 15.17 -2.47 -3.30
C VAL A 326 16.05 -3.39 -4.11
N ASP A 327 15.73 -3.61 -5.39
CA ASP A 327 16.53 -4.42 -6.29
C ASP A 327 17.65 -3.60 -6.97
N LYS A 328 18.55 -4.28 -7.68
CA LYS A 328 19.68 -3.65 -8.38
C LYS A 328 19.28 -2.71 -9.52
N LYS A 329 18.01 -2.70 -9.94
CA LYS A 329 17.45 -1.74 -10.88
C LYS A 329 16.68 -0.60 -10.20
N GLY A 330 16.65 -0.56 -8.87
CA GLY A 330 15.97 0.48 -8.09
C GLY A 330 14.47 0.24 -7.91
N ASN A 331 13.93 -0.92 -8.31
CA ASN A 331 12.53 -1.25 -8.05
C ASN A 331 12.34 -1.54 -6.56
N ARG A 332 11.21 -1.10 -6.02
CA ARG A 332 10.84 -1.25 -4.60
C ARG A 332 9.79 -2.34 -4.44
N SER A 333 9.92 -3.12 -3.38
CA SER A 333 8.95 -4.15 -3.00
C SER A 333 7.71 -3.56 -2.31
N ASN A 334 6.78 -4.45 -1.97
CA ASN A 334 5.78 -4.17 -0.94
C ASN A 334 6.47 -3.82 0.39
N THR A 335 5.76 -3.08 1.25
CA THR A 335 6.15 -2.91 2.67
C THR A 335 5.80 -4.18 3.43
N SER A 336 6.75 -4.74 4.16
CA SER A 336 6.54 -5.86 5.10
C SER A 336 6.68 -5.35 6.53
N GLU A 337 5.70 -5.67 7.39
CA GLU A 337 5.67 -5.22 8.78
C GLU A 337 5.83 -6.39 9.73
N THR A 338 6.63 -6.17 10.78
CA THR A 338 6.86 -7.09 11.88
C THR A 338 6.47 -6.39 13.18
N GLN A 339 5.61 -7.01 13.98
CA GLN A 339 5.37 -6.59 15.35
C GLN A 339 6.43 -7.23 16.26
N VAL A 340 7.17 -6.41 16.97
CA VAL A 340 8.19 -6.84 17.93
C VAL A 340 7.64 -6.62 19.33
N SER A 341 7.52 -7.70 20.12
CA SER A 341 6.99 -7.66 21.47
C SER A 341 8.08 -8.05 22.49
N VAL A 342 8.38 -7.16 23.41
CA VAL A 342 9.28 -7.44 24.51
C VAL A 342 8.49 -8.01 25.68
N ARG A 343 8.89 -9.20 26.14
CA ARG A 343 8.23 -9.86 27.27
C ARG A 343 8.70 -9.26 28.59
N ALA A 344 7.79 -9.22 29.57
CA ALA A 344 8.14 -8.90 30.93
C ALA A 344 9.16 -9.91 31.50
N PRO A 345 10.19 -9.48 32.25
CA PRO A 345 11.11 -10.39 32.87
C PRO A 345 10.39 -11.37 33.81
N GLU A 346 10.73 -12.63 33.73
CA GLU A 346 10.18 -13.66 34.63
C GLU A 346 11.00 -13.69 35.93
N ILE A 347 10.30 -13.49 37.05
CA ILE A 347 10.91 -13.57 38.40
C ILE A 347 10.79 -14.99 38.88
N ASN A 348 11.93 -15.59 39.24
CA ASN A 348 11.97 -16.94 39.78
C ASN A 348 12.03 -16.89 41.33
N LYS A 349 10.98 -17.46 41.96
CA LYS A 349 10.88 -17.51 43.43
C LYS A 349 12.04 -18.25 44.06
N GLY A 350 12.48 -19.38 43.47
CA GLY A 350 13.53 -20.23 44.04
C GLY A 350 14.92 -19.60 44.00
N ASN A 351 15.17 -18.67 43.05
CA ASN A 351 16.44 -18.00 42.89
C ASN A 351 16.46 -16.59 43.55
N SER A 352 15.26 -16.07 43.85
CA SER A 352 15.14 -14.77 44.53
C SER A 352 15.14 -14.96 46.04
N THR A 353 15.82 -14.07 46.77
CA THR A 353 15.99 -14.20 48.22
C THR A 353 15.62 -12.93 48.95
N PHE A 354 15.12 -13.09 50.15
CA PHE A 354 14.91 -11.98 51.10
C PHE A 354 15.57 -12.32 52.44
N THR A 355 16.70 -11.73 52.74
CA THR A 355 17.56 -12.13 53.83
C THR A 355 17.95 -10.97 54.72
N PRO A 356 18.18 -11.25 56.05
CA PRO A 356 18.05 -12.55 56.76
C PRO A 356 16.58 -12.97 56.94
N LEU A 357 16.30 -14.28 56.88
CA LEU A 357 14.96 -14.79 57.08
C LEU A 357 14.45 -14.68 58.53
N ASP A 358 15.38 -14.78 59.48
CA ASP A 358 15.12 -14.60 60.90
C ASP A 358 16.14 -13.66 61.52
N SER A 359 15.69 -12.72 62.33
CA SER A 359 16.55 -11.80 63.08
C SER A 359 15.86 -11.28 64.34
N MET A 360 16.63 -10.69 65.26
CA MET A 360 16.14 -10.15 66.51
C MET A 360 16.60 -8.72 66.73
N LEU A 361 15.70 -7.91 67.26
CA LEU A 361 15.96 -6.54 67.69
C LEU A 361 15.56 -6.34 69.15
N VAL A 362 16.16 -5.34 69.79
CA VAL A 362 15.75 -4.89 71.14
C VAL A 362 14.61 -3.87 70.98
N ALA A 363 13.61 -3.95 71.79
CA ALA A 363 12.45 -3.04 71.83
C ALA A 363 12.86 -1.69 72.50
N ASP A 364 13.74 -0.95 71.87
CA ASP A 364 14.33 0.32 72.34
C ASP A 364 13.90 1.56 71.56
N GLY A 365 13.04 1.36 70.58
CA GLY A 365 12.58 2.41 69.67
C GLY A 365 13.63 2.94 68.68
N LYS A 366 14.80 2.28 68.56
CA LYS A 366 15.93 2.78 67.76
C LYS A 366 16.65 1.70 66.96
N SER A 367 16.74 0.46 67.52
CA SER A 367 17.41 -0.66 66.85
C SER A 367 16.85 -0.93 65.48
N THR A 368 17.72 -1.17 64.49
CA THR A 368 17.35 -1.38 63.09
C THR A 368 17.87 -2.71 62.57
N GLN A 369 17.08 -3.36 61.69
CA GLN A 369 17.49 -4.52 60.92
C GLN A 369 17.35 -4.19 59.43
N HIS A 370 18.41 -4.32 58.69
CA HIS A 370 18.38 -4.25 57.22
C HIS A 370 18.15 -5.63 56.61
N LEU A 371 17.19 -5.72 55.72
CA LEU A 371 16.92 -6.92 54.95
C LEU A 371 17.21 -6.61 53.47
N THR A 372 17.89 -7.54 52.81
CA THR A 372 18.21 -7.46 51.38
C THR A 372 17.28 -8.34 50.57
N LEU A 373 16.58 -7.75 49.64
CA LEU A 373 15.78 -8.40 48.63
C LEU A 373 16.60 -8.53 47.35
N SER A 374 16.87 -9.77 46.91
CA SER A 374 17.58 -10.09 45.66
C SER A 374 16.61 -10.73 44.70
N VAL A 375 16.38 -10.06 43.58
CA VAL A 375 15.42 -10.47 42.55
C VAL A 375 16.16 -11.12 41.38
N ARG A 376 15.83 -12.39 41.07
CA ARG A 376 16.53 -13.20 40.06
C ARG A 376 15.54 -13.90 39.12
N ASP A 377 16.01 -14.17 37.88
CA ASP A 377 15.33 -15.03 36.93
C ASP A 377 15.63 -16.52 37.16
N ALA A 378 15.08 -17.38 36.29
CA ALA A 378 15.28 -18.84 36.35
C ALA A 378 16.76 -19.24 36.12
N GLN A 379 17.56 -18.41 35.48
CA GLN A 379 19.00 -18.60 35.22
C GLN A 379 19.88 -18.00 36.32
N GLY A 380 19.28 -17.34 37.32
CA GLY A 380 20.00 -16.69 38.41
C GLY A 380 20.49 -15.29 38.08
N ASN A 381 20.14 -14.72 36.91
CA ASN A 381 20.52 -13.36 36.58
C ASN A 381 19.70 -12.35 37.37
N ALA A 382 20.29 -11.21 37.69
CA ALA A 382 19.60 -10.11 38.36
C ALA A 382 18.53 -9.53 37.42
N VAL A 383 17.31 -9.39 37.91
CA VAL A 383 16.18 -8.81 37.18
C VAL A 383 16.00 -7.37 37.61
N ASP A 384 16.10 -6.44 36.64
CA ASP A 384 15.87 -5.03 36.90
C ASP A 384 14.39 -4.71 36.96
N VAL A 385 13.88 -4.45 38.15
CA VAL A 385 12.51 -4.00 38.37
C VAL A 385 12.50 -2.63 39.02
N PRO A 386 11.52 -1.76 38.75
CA PRO A 386 11.35 -0.51 39.50
C PRO A 386 10.79 -0.82 40.89
N VAL A 387 11.05 0.09 41.84
CA VAL A 387 10.52 -0.02 43.21
C VAL A 387 9.00 -0.11 43.24
N SER A 388 8.30 0.48 42.26
CA SER A 388 6.84 0.41 42.13
C SER A 388 6.29 -1.01 41.93
N GLU A 389 7.11 -1.95 41.45
CA GLU A 389 6.75 -3.35 41.27
C GLU A 389 6.96 -4.20 42.54
N ILE A 390 7.45 -3.59 43.61
CA ILE A 390 7.77 -4.28 44.87
C ILE A 390 6.78 -3.80 45.93
N SER A 391 6.13 -4.73 46.59
CA SER A 391 5.33 -4.51 47.77
C SER A 391 5.79 -5.40 48.92
N ILE A 392 5.77 -4.90 50.13
CA ILE A 392 6.11 -5.64 51.34
C ILE A 392 4.85 -5.70 52.21
N ASP A 393 4.32 -6.89 52.39
CA ASP A 393 3.21 -7.10 53.34
C ASP A 393 3.84 -7.30 54.74
N THR A 394 3.54 -6.36 55.63
CA THR A 394 4.10 -6.33 57.01
C THR A 394 3.12 -6.83 58.06
N GLY A 395 1.91 -7.22 57.67
CA GLY A 395 0.85 -7.52 58.61
C GLY A 395 0.48 -6.29 59.46
N ASN A 396 -0.01 -6.58 60.69
CA ASN A 396 -0.36 -5.53 61.65
C ASN A 396 0.83 -5.24 62.58
N LEU A 397 1.45 -4.07 62.40
CA LEU A 397 2.53 -3.57 63.28
C LEU A 397 1.92 -2.96 64.55
N LYS A 398 2.57 -3.17 65.70
CA LYS A 398 2.17 -2.52 66.98
C LYS A 398 2.89 -1.19 67.17
N SER A 399 4.23 -1.20 67.21
CA SER A 399 5.05 -0.02 67.44
C SER A 399 6.28 0.05 66.52
N ALA A 400 6.59 -1.06 65.80
CA ALA A 400 7.67 -1.11 64.83
C ALA A 400 7.29 -0.35 63.57
N SER A 401 8.29 0.04 62.80
CA SER A 401 8.13 0.62 61.47
C SER A 401 9.00 -0.08 60.44
N VAL A 402 8.50 -0.12 59.18
CA VAL A 402 9.17 -0.75 58.02
C VAL A 402 9.32 0.31 56.93
N SER A 403 10.53 0.48 56.42
CA SER A 403 10.78 1.42 55.33
C SER A 403 10.21 0.90 53.99
N SER A 404 9.96 1.81 53.05
CA SER A 404 9.78 1.44 51.63
C SER A 404 11.09 0.79 51.13
N PRO A 405 10.99 -0.13 50.12
CA PRO A 405 12.16 -0.68 49.47
C PRO A 405 13.05 0.40 48.82
N VAL A 406 14.35 0.32 49.02
CA VAL A 406 15.33 1.23 48.39
C VAL A 406 16.24 0.43 47.47
N LYS A 407 16.27 0.81 46.16
CA LYS A 407 17.13 0.16 45.18
C LYS A 407 18.61 0.45 45.48
N LYS A 408 19.42 -0.58 45.62
CA LYS A 408 20.88 -0.51 45.86
C LYS A 408 21.67 -0.85 44.60
N ALA A 409 21.22 -1.85 43.84
CA ALA A 409 21.81 -2.29 42.59
C ALA A 409 20.71 -2.91 41.66
N ILE A 410 21.11 -3.36 40.49
CA ILE A 410 20.21 -4.11 39.60
C ILE A 410 19.73 -5.39 40.30
N GLY A 411 18.45 -5.50 40.50
CA GLY A 411 17.83 -6.64 41.19
C GLY A 411 18.12 -6.72 42.66
N GLU A 412 18.63 -5.65 43.30
CA GLU A 412 18.91 -5.63 44.75
C GLU A 412 18.25 -4.41 45.42
N PHE A 413 17.52 -4.69 46.49
CA PHE A 413 16.76 -3.71 47.26
C PHE A 413 16.96 -3.94 48.76
N GLU A 414 16.93 -2.85 49.51
CA GLU A 414 17.03 -2.88 50.97
C GLU A 414 15.72 -2.41 51.60
N VAL A 415 15.30 -3.14 52.62
CA VAL A 415 14.18 -2.80 53.48
C VAL A 415 14.69 -2.74 54.90
N THR A 416 14.37 -1.67 55.65
CA THR A 416 14.82 -1.48 57.03
C THR A 416 13.62 -1.59 57.97
N VAL A 417 13.75 -2.48 58.96
CA VAL A 417 12.84 -2.59 60.10
C VAL A 417 13.41 -1.79 61.24
N THR A 418 12.67 -0.88 61.82
CA THR A 418 13.04 -0.15 63.05
C THR A 418 12.18 -0.65 64.20
N ALA A 419 12.84 -1.08 65.29
CA ALA A 419 12.16 -1.56 66.48
C ALA A 419 11.30 -0.45 67.13
N GLY A 420 10.12 -0.80 67.55
CA GLY A 420 9.32 0.01 68.44
C GLY A 420 9.66 -0.27 69.88
N VAL A 421 8.83 0.17 70.80
CA VAL A 421 8.98 -0.03 72.29
C VAL A 421 8.23 -1.24 72.80
N ASP A 422 7.41 -1.87 71.97
CA ASP A 422 6.64 -3.06 72.32
C ASP A 422 7.28 -4.33 71.82
N GLU A 423 7.04 -5.44 72.51
CA GLU A 423 7.40 -6.75 71.99
C GLU A 423 6.43 -7.18 70.90
N GLU A 424 7.00 -7.48 69.75
CA GLU A 424 6.25 -7.96 68.60
C GLU A 424 7.10 -8.81 67.66
N ILE A 425 6.44 -9.57 66.80
CA ILE A 425 7.07 -10.29 65.69
C ILE A 425 6.60 -9.61 64.41
N VAL A 426 7.53 -8.95 63.75
CA VAL A 426 7.31 -8.35 62.44
C VAL A 426 7.55 -9.42 61.37
N THR A 427 6.50 -9.71 60.60
CA THR A 427 6.61 -10.61 59.45
C THR A 427 6.59 -9.78 58.17
N LEU A 428 7.54 -10.00 57.28
CA LEU A 428 7.67 -9.25 56.03
C LEU A 428 7.59 -10.25 54.86
N THR A 429 6.56 -10.13 54.04
CA THR A 429 6.40 -10.95 52.84
C THR A 429 6.54 -10.06 51.61
N PRO A 430 7.66 -10.11 50.87
CA PRO A 430 7.84 -9.35 49.67
C PRO A 430 7.05 -9.99 48.50
N SER A 431 6.49 -9.15 47.66
CA SER A 431 5.90 -9.51 46.36
C SER A 431 6.53 -8.62 45.30
N VAL A 432 7.06 -9.23 44.24
CA VAL A 432 7.71 -8.52 43.12
C VAL A 432 6.95 -8.86 41.83
N SER A 433 6.39 -7.86 41.18
CA SER A 433 5.51 -8.05 39.98
C SER A 433 4.47 -9.16 40.19
N GLY A 434 3.89 -9.24 41.37
CA GLY A 434 2.88 -10.24 41.74
C GLY A 434 3.42 -11.61 42.21
N VAL A 435 4.74 -11.85 42.12
CA VAL A 435 5.38 -13.08 42.64
C VAL A 435 5.71 -12.92 44.11
N LYS A 436 5.03 -13.69 44.98
CA LYS A 436 5.29 -13.72 46.41
C LYS A 436 6.57 -14.52 46.70
N LEU A 437 7.51 -13.91 47.45
CA LEU A 437 8.73 -14.55 47.92
C LEU A 437 8.59 -15.06 49.35
N ASP A 438 9.70 -15.56 49.88
CA ASP A 438 9.70 -16.11 51.23
C ASP A 438 9.59 -15.03 52.29
N THR A 439 8.90 -15.31 53.38
CA THR A 439 8.62 -14.40 54.48
C THR A 439 9.82 -14.33 55.44
N ALA A 440 10.30 -13.12 55.71
CA ALA A 440 11.26 -12.88 56.77
C ALA A 440 10.58 -12.50 58.08
N ARG A 441 11.22 -12.83 59.21
CA ARG A 441 10.73 -12.55 60.56
C ARG A 441 11.76 -11.73 61.33
N VAL A 442 11.30 -10.66 61.95
CA VAL A 442 12.11 -9.87 62.89
C VAL A 442 11.40 -9.89 64.24
N ALA A 443 12.00 -10.59 65.21
CA ALA A 443 11.51 -10.65 66.58
C ALA A 443 12.03 -9.43 67.37
N ILE A 444 11.14 -8.63 67.91
CA ILE A 444 11.47 -7.47 68.73
C ILE A 444 11.12 -7.86 70.18
N ASN A 445 12.18 -7.94 71.01
CA ASN A 445 12.05 -8.36 72.38
C ASN A 445 12.59 -7.29 73.32
N LYS A 446 12.04 -7.23 74.54
CA LYS A 446 12.60 -6.38 75.58
C LYS A 446 13.99 -6.90 75.94
N ALA A 447 14.88 -5.96 76.24
CA ALA A 447 16.24 -6.31 76.70
C ALA A 447 16.12 -7.22 77.91
N PHE A 448 16.76 -8.38 77.81
CA PHE A 448 16.91 -9.22 79.00
C PHE A 448 17.86 -8.51 79.98
N PRO A 449 17.64 -8.54 81.34
CA PRO A 449 18.55 -8.02 82.30
C PRO A 449 19.93 -8.71 82.15
N SER A 450 20.93 -7.95 81.85
CA SER A 450 22.33 -8.49 81.83
C SER A 450 22.76 -8.95 83.22
N SER A 451 23.24 -10.17 83.29
CA SER A 451 23.80 -10.66 84.54
C SER A 451 25.03 -9.80 85.10
N VAL A 452 25.61 -9.02 84.15
CA VAL A 452 26.74 -8.11 84.51
C VAL A 452 26.21 -6.79 85.11
N ASN A 453 25.04 -6.34 84.81
CA ASN A 453 24.48 -5.08 85.29
C ASN A 453 23.26 -5.25 86.24
N SER A 454 22.93 -6.48 86.64
CA SER A 454 21.85 -6.73 87.57
C SER A 454 22.38 -6.92 88.98
N THR A 455 22.16 -5.93 89.88
CA THR A 455 22.56 -5.99 91.31
C THR A 455 21.34 -6.45 92.14
N PHE A 456 21.51 -7.51 92.89
CA PHE A 456 20.54 -7.99 93.85
C PHE A 456 20.67 -7.19 95.13
N ALA A 457 19.77 -6.26 95.47
CA ALA A 457 19.67 -5.54 96.73
C ALA A 457 19.09 -6.45 97.80
N HIS A 458 19.94 -7.01 98.67
CA HIS A 458 19.53 -7.80 99.80
C HIS A 458 19.09 -6.84 100.93
N ARG A 459 17.79 -6.68 101.18
CA ARG A 459 17.26 -6.00 102.36
C ARG A 459 17.41 -6.94 103.59
N ARG A 460 18.40 -6.70 104.42
CA ARG A 460 18.46 -7.32 105.76
C ARG A 460 17.26 -6.83 106.59
N ARG A 461 16.32 -7.77 106.94
CA ARG A 461 15.36 -7.57 108.03
C ARG A 461 16.08 -7.67 109.31
N VAL A 462 16.24 -6.51 110.03
CA VAL A 462 16.66 -6.47 111.43
C VAL A 462 15.48 -6.92 112.32
N SER A 463 15.48 -8.15 112.81
CA SER A 463 14.58 -8.63 113.87
C SER A 463 15.03 -8.04 115.23
N ARG A 464 14.19 -7.17 115.78
CA ARG A 464 14.34 -6.79 117.23
C ARG A 464 14.00 -7.96 118.07
N ARG A 465 15.02 -8.53 118.75
CA ARG A 465 14.87 -9.45 119.91
C ARG A 465 14.32 -8.64 121.10
N THR A 466 13.12 -8.89 121.60
CA THR A 466 12.63 -8.52 122.89
C THR A 466 13.16 -9.53 123.90
N THR A 467 13.96 -9.12 124.81
CA THR A 467 14.38 -9.90 125.98
C THR A 467 13.27 -10.06 127.01
N PRO A 468 13.01 -11.23 127.62
CA PRO A 468 12.13 -11.36 128.76
C PRO A 468 12.88 -11.00 130.02
N ARG A 469 12.19 -10.26 130.89
CA ARG A 469 12.61 -9.94 132.25
C ARG A 469 12.48 -11.13 133.15
N PRO A 470 13.37 -11.38 134.09
CA PRO A 470 13.28 -12.46 135.04
C PRO A 470 12.33 -12.09 136.16
N ARG A 471 11.57 -13.05 136.61
CA ARG A 471 10.90 -13.09 137.90
C ARG A 471 11.77 -13.88 138.86
N ARG A 472 11.83 -13.32 139.99
CA ARG A 472 12.29 -14.00 141.20
C ARG A 472 11.98 -15.37 141.22
#